data_02d5b768cee01a9be0b4d53ba09b6ae8
#
_entry.id   02d5b768cee01a9be0b4d53ba09b6ae8
#
_cell.length_a   1.000
_cell.length_b   1.000
_cell.length_c   1.000
_cell.angle_alpha   90.00
_cell.angle_beta   90.00
_cell.angle_gamma   90.00
#
_symmetry.space_group_name_H-M   'P 1'
#
loop_
_entity.id
_entity.type
_entity.pdbx_description
1 polymer ?
#
loop_
_entity_poly.entity_id
_entity_poly.type
_entity_poly.pdbx_seq_one_letter_code
_entity_poly.pdbx_strand_id
1 'polypeptide(L)'
;MKKKQLYIGVLSVACCALVAIGITLHLLYPKKQIQNLVKTPPILRLKPQPADTLKKKPVKKMDFNISGTLRDKEGKGVAGVIVSDGFNCVKTDAQGRYKMKRDSLAKFIYYSVPADCEVPTHSKTDRTAFFYQKVSKGKKTYNFTLTRLPGGKEIHYKMIVIGDPQVTNAYSPYYTSPDDNPIKKSDVERFTTQTMADIRQTISSLPAGTPVYGLSMGDDVQYYGGYNAKLERQIRQALGSSEMRLFSVIGNHDQDGKALYRRKWEENFGPTDFSFNRGDVHYVCINNCFFHRGMSYYSPGELRERQVKWLKQDLALTPKDMKVVLCYHIPFTFGNAPFSKAKPLTNAHEEGHYSSSRLSLLLSLLKQFKGGYELFCGHTHFACNHEINYQGEDVMEHCHAAACGNIWQSNINICGTPNGYYVYSFVGTSISNCYYKGTFWDKSKQMTLFRAQTDFNGEKYSKDWQLANNRNILVANVFNATS
;
A
#
# COMPACT_ATOMS: atom_id res chain seq x y z
N MET A 1 2.65 -44.45 -3.50
CA MET A 1 2.36 -43.16 -2.85
C MET A 1 3.42 -42.11 -3.20
N LYS A 2 3.65 -41.77 -4.48
CA LYS A 2 4.67 -40.76 -4.89
C LYS A 2 4.22 -39.82 -6.04
N LYS A 3 2.92 -39.66 -6.25
CA LYS A 3 2.40 -38.82 -7.36
C LYS A 3 1.52 -37.62 -6.96
N LYS A 4 1.34 -37.34 -5.66
CA LYS A 4 0.51 -36.19 -5.22
C LYS A 4 1.30 -34.98 -4.72
N GLN A 5 2.61 -35.07 -4.57
CA GLN A 5 3.43 -33.92 -4.08
C GLN A 5 3.89 -32.96 -5.18
N LEU A 6 3.65 -33.26 -6.46
CA LEU A 6 4.14 -32.43 -7.57
C LEU A 6 3.21 -31.27 -7.99
N TYR A 7 1.99 -31.18 -7.45
CA TYR A 7 0.99 -30.22 -7.92
C TYR A 7 0.85 -28.93 -7.10
N ILE A 8 1.38 -28.87 -5.89
CA ILE A 8 1.22 -27.68 -5.02
C ILE A 8 2.44 -26.76 -5.11
N GLY A 9 3.64 -27.27 -5.39
CA GLY A 9 4.84 -26.47 -5.59
C GLY A 9 4.87 -25.68 -6.91
N VAL A 10 4.01 -26.01 -7.86
CA VAL A 10 4.01 -25.42 -9.21
C VAL A 10 3.19 -24.13 -9.30
N LEU A 11 2.25 -23.89 -8.39
CA LEU A 11 1.34 -22.74 -8.51
C LEU A 11 1.88 -21.42 -7.94
N SER A 12 2.76 -21.43 -6.97
CA SER A 12 3.38 -20.21 -6.42
C SER A 12 4.63 -19.76 -7.18
N VAL A 13 5.32 -20.70 -7.83
CA VAL A 13 6.43 -20.41 -8.75
C VAL A 13 5.93 -19.98 -10.13
N ALA A 14 4.68 -20.32 -10.47
CA ALA A 14 4.12 -20.11 -11.80
C ALA A 14 3.96 -18.61 -12.18
N CYS A 15 3.85 -17.69 -11.23
CA CYS A 15 3.67 -16.27 -11.58
C CYS A 15 4.96 -15.58 -11.98
N CYS A 16 6.08 -15.94 -11.39
CA CYS A 16 7.39 -15.46 -11.85
C CYS A 16 7.91 -16.27 -13.06
N ALA A 17 7.53 -17.55 -13.17
CA ALA A 17 7.94 -18.43 -14.26
C ALA A 17 7.20 -18.16 -15.58
N LEU A 18 5.96 -17.65 -15.57
CA LEU A 18 5.22 -17.37 -16.82
C LEU A 18 5.85 -16.24 -17.65
N VAL A 19 6.52 -15.29 -17.03
CA VAL A 19 7.28 -14.26 -17.76
C VAL A 19 8.57 -14.86 -18.34
N ALA A 20 9.25 -15.73 -17.60
CA ALA A 20 10.45 -16.42 -18.06
C ALA A 20 10.14 -17.46 -19.15
N ILE A 21 9.04 -18.21 -19.03
CA ILE A 21 8.61 -19.21 -20.03
C ILE A 21 8.19 -18.54 -21.35
N GLY A 22 7.54 -17.37 -21.31
CA GLY A 22 7.20 -16.60 -22.51
C GLY A 22 8.43 -16.18 -23.31
N ILE A 23 9.53 -15.84 -22.64
CA ILE A 23 10.80 -15.47 -23.28
C ILE A 23 11.56 -16.68 -23.78
N THR A 24 11.55 -17.80 -23.05
CA THR A 24 12.28 -19.01 -23.42
C THR A 24 11.61 -19.75 -24.60
N LEU A 25 10.28 -19.72 -24.71
CA LEU A 25 9.57 -20.29 -25.84
C LEU A 25 9.79 -19.51 -27.14
N HIS A 26 10.04 -18.20 -27.08
CA HIS A 26 10.34 -17.37 -28.26
C HIS A 26 11.75 -17.65 -28.83
N LEU A 27 12.66 -18.17 -28.02
CA LEU A 27 14.04 -18.46 -28.43
C LEU A 27 14.24 -19.91 -28.96
N LEU A 28 13.31 -20.83 -28.67
CA LEU A 28 13.46 -22.25 -28.97
C LEU A 28 12.61 -22.79 -30.14
N TYR A 29 11.65 -22.01 -30.66
CA TYR A 29 10.78 -22.48 -31.75
C TYR A 29 10.66 -21.47 -32.89
N PRO A 30 10.85 -21.90 -34.16
CA PRO A 30 10.67 -21.03 -35.32
C PRO A 30 9.17 -20.63 -35.46
N LYS A 31 8.94 -19.35 -35.78
CA LYS A 31 7.61 -18.68 -35.86
C LYS A 31 6.49 -19.46 -36.59
N LYS A 32 6.82 -20.42 -37.44
CA LYS A 32 5.82 -21.23 -38.18
C LYS A 32 5.13 -22.33 -37.33
N GLN A 33 5.68 -22.74 -36.19
CA GLN A 33 5.06 -23.78 -35.36
C GLN A 33 4.09 -23.21 -34.31
N ILE A 34 4.21 -21.94 -33.98
CA ILE A 34 3.34 -21.29 -32.96
C ILE A 34 1.93 -21.04 -33.49
N GLN A 35 1.76 -20.83 -34.80
CA GLN A 35 0.44 -20.59 -35.41
C GLN A 35 -0.50 -21.82 -35.39
N ASN A 36 0.04 -23.03 -35.19
CA ASN A 36 -0.78 -24.25 -35.12
C ASN A 36 -1.21 -24.65 -33.70
N LEU A 37 -0.68 -24.01 -32.67
CA LEU A 37 -1.02 -24.26 -31.27
C LEU A 37 -2.12 -23.34 -30.71
N VAL A 38 -2.41 -22.25 -31.41
CA VAL A 38 -3.50 -21.31 -31.06
C VAL A 38 -4.68 -21.56 -32.00
N LYS A 39 -5.32 -22.72 -31.91
CA LYS A 39 -6.70 -22.85 -32.41
C LYS A 39 -7.62 -22.30 -31.34
N THR A 40 -8.05 -21.09 -31.53
CA THR A 40 -9.17 -20.48 -30.78
C THR A 40 -10.39 -21.42 -30.92
N PRO A 41 -11.02 -21.84 -29.81
CA PRO A 41 -12.29 -22.57 -29.91
C PRO A 41 -13.33 -21.68 -30.59
N PRO A 42 -14.27 -22.25 -31.35
CA PRO A 42 -15.26 -21.48 -32.05
C PRO A 42 -16.06 -20.64 -31.05
N ILE A 43 -16.15 -19.35 -31.34
CA ILE A 43 -17.01 -18.41 -30.59
C ILE A 43 -18.46 -18.90 -30.77
N LEU A 44 -19.00 -19.51 -29.71
CA LEU A 44 -20.43 -19.77 -29.62
C LEU A 44 -21.14 -18.41 -29.65
N ARG A 45 -21.68 -18.03 -30.82
CA ARG A 45 -22.64 -16.93 -30.95
C ARG A 45 -23.90 -17.34 -30.20
N LEU A 46 -24.03 -16.94 -28.96
CA LEU A 46 -25.29 -16.97 -28.24
C LEU A 46 -26.24 -16.03 -28.99
N LYS A 47 -27.38 -16.57 -29.50
CA LYS A 47 -28.45 -15.76 -30.04
C LYS A 47 -28.88 -14.73 -29.00
N PRO A 48 -29.10 -13.45 -29.36
CA PRO A 48 -29.61 -12.48 -28.40
C PRO A 48 -30.97 -12.97 -27.90
N GLN A 49 -31.10 -13.15 -26.59
CA GLN A 49 -32.41 -13.31 -25.98
C GLN A 49 -33.15 -11.97 -26.10
N PRO A 50 -34.48 -11.99 -26.32
CA PRO A 50 -35.27 -10.78 -26.35
C PRO A 50 -35.07 -10.00 -25.05
N ALA A 51 -34.80 -8.70 -25.16
CA ALA A 51 -34.71 -7.82 -24.03
C ALA A 51 -35.99 -7.90 -23.21
N ASP A 52 -35.91 -8.46 -22.03
CA ASP A 52 -37.00 -8.47 -21.07
C ASP A 52 -37.22 -6.99 -20.65
N THR A 53 -38.28 -6.41 -21.17
CA THR A 53 -38.70 -5.04 -20.87
C THR A 53 -39.33 -4.98 -19.48
N LEU A 54 -38.52 -5.31 -18.46
CA LEU A 54 -38.84 -4.93 -17.09
C LEU A 54 -38.81 -3.40 -17.03
N LYS A 55 -39.96 -2.76 -17.07
CA LYS A 55 -40.14 -1.34 -16.77
C LYS A 55 -39.50 -1.10 -15.40
N LYS A 56 -38.26 -0.62 -15.39
CA LYS A 56 -37.59 -0.15 -14.17
C LYS A 56 -38.46 0.94 -13.58
N LYS A 57 -39.19 0.65 -12.49
CA LYS A 57 -39.81 1.71 -11.69
C LYS A 57 -38.75 2.79 -11.44
N PRO A 58 -39.08 4.08 -11.67
CA PRO A 58 -38.12 5.14 -11.40
C PRO A 58 -37.69 5.03 -9.95
N VAL A 59 -36.45 4.66 -9.72
CA VAL A 59 -35.82 4.72 -8.37
C VAL A 59 -35.88 6.18 -7.98
N LYS A 60 -36.77 6.51 -7.03
CA LYS A 60 -36.89 7.85 -6.47
C LYS A 60 -35.48 8.25 -6.03
N LYS A 61 -34.90 9.23 -6.72
CA LYS A 61 -33.53 9.71 -6.47
C LYS A 61 -33.51 10.21 -5.02
N MET A 62 -33.08 9.34 -4.08
CA MET A 62 -33.00 9.74 -2.67
C MET A 62 -31.91 10.81 -2.59
N ASP A 63 -32.31 12.00 -2.20
CA ASP A 63 -31.38 13.09 -1.95
C ASP A 63 -30.69 12.87 -0.61
N PHE A 64 -29.55 12.18 -0.66
CA PHE A 64 -28.78 11.84 0.54
C PHE A 64 -27.97 13.05 1.04
N ASN A 65 -28.65 14.10 1.46
CA ASN A 65 -28.00 15.23 2.08
C ASN A 65 -27.57 14.84 3.48
N ILE A 66 -26.27 14.94 3.74
CA ILE A 66 -25.68 14.80 5.06
C ILE A 66 -25.03 16.13 5.46
N SER A 67 -24.93 16.31 6.78
CA SER A 67 -24.25 17.46 7.38
C SER A 67 -23.54 17.03 8.66
N GLY A 68 -22.72 17.90 9.19
CA GLY A 68 -22.08 17.68 10.47
C GLY A 68 -21.20 18.86 10.88
N THR A 69 -20.51 18.67 11.99
CA THR A 69 -19.56 19.62 12.53
C THR A 69 -18.26 18.93 12.92
N LEU A 70 -17.15 19.62 12.71
CA LEU A 70 -15.85 19.29 13.29
C LEU A 70 -15.55 20.35 14.35
N ARG A 71 -15.38 19.92 15.60
CA ARG A 71 -15.09 20.80 16.74
C ARG A 71 -13.91 20.27 17.54
N ASP A 72 -13.15 21.17 18.14
CA ASP A 72 -12.17 20.76 19.15
C ASP A 72 -12.86 20.39 20.49
N LYS A 73 -12.06 19.99 21.46
CA LYS A 73 -12.57 19.60 22.79
C LYS A 73 -13.23 20.76 23.57
N GLU A 74 -12.85 21.99 23.24
CA GLU A 74 -13.40 23.22 23.78
C GLU A 74 -14.70 23.64 23.09
N GLY A 75 -15.14 22.87 22.08
CA GLY A 75 -16.37 23.12 21.32
C GLY A 75 -16.20 24.12 20.19
N LYS A 76 -15.01 24.68 19.95
CA LYS A 76 -14.73 25.61 18.87
C LYS A 76 -14.70 24.88 17.53
N GLY A 77 -15.29 25.49 16.49
CA GLY A 77 -15.31 24.92 15.14
C GLY A 77 -13.91 24.85 14.52
N VAL A 78 -13.61 23.74 13.85
CA VAL A 78 -12.35 23.54 13.11
C VAL A 78 -12.62 23.77 11.63
N ALA A 79 -12.17 24.91 11.13
CA ALA A 79 -12.38 25.37 9.76
C ALA A 79 -11.39 24.72 8.77
N GLY A 80 -11.76 24.68 7.50
CA GLY A 80 -10.87 24.29 6.40
C GLY A 80 -10.52 22.82 6.32
N VAL A 81 -11.15 21.97 7.12
CA VAL A 81 -10.90 20.51 7.12
C VAL A 81 -11.66 19.85 5.97
N ILE A 82 -10.98 19.04 5.20
CA ILE A 82 -11.60 18.23 4.14
C ILE A 82 -12.40 17.10 4.78
N VAL A 83 -13.69 17.01 4.43
CA VAL A 83 -14.58 15.91 4.80
C VAL A 83 -14.98 15.16 3.53
N SER A 84 -15.00 13.85 3.60
CA SER A 84 -15.28 13.01 2.45
C SER A 84 -16.21 11.84 2.79
N ASP A 85 -16.87 11.32 1.76
CA ASP A 85 -17.62 10.07 1.76
C ASP A 85 -16.96 8.95 0.89
N GLY A 86 -15.74 9.21 0.39
CA GLY A 86 -15.01 8.35 -0.55
C GLY A 86 -15.37 8.56 -2.02
N PHE A 87 -16.26 9.54 -2.31
CA PHE A 87 -16.70 9.93 -3.65
C PHE A 87 -16.68 11.45 -3.83
N ASN A 88 -17.09 12.17 -2.80
CA ASN A 88 -17.17 13.62 -2.78
C ASN A 88 -16.32 14.16 -1.63
N CYS A 89 -15.77 15.36 -1.84
CA CYS A 89 -15.03 16.11 -0.82
C CYS A 89 -15.61 17.51 -0.65
N VAL A 90 -15.70 17.97 0.58
CA VAL A 90 -16.07 19.34 0.94
C VAL A 90 -15.16 19.86 2.04
N LYS A 91 -15.08 21.18 2.24
CA LYS A 91 -14.39 21.78 3.38
C LYS A 91 -15.37 22.26 4.44
N THR A 92 -14.94 22.21 5.71
CA THR A 92 -15.66 22.86 6.80
C THR A 92 -15.56 24.39 6.70
N ASP A 93 -16.65 25.07 7.07
CA ASP A 93 -16.71 26.53 7.18
C ASP A 93 -16.00 27.05 8.45
N ALA A 94 -16.02 28.38 8.65
CA ALA A 94 -15.39 29.00 9.82
C ALA A 94 -15.93 28.53 11.18
N GLN A 95 -17.14 27.97 11.20
CA GLN A 95 -17.77 27.40 12.40
C GLN A 95 -17.60 25.87 12.48
N GLY A 96 -16.76 25.29 11.62
CA GLY A 96 -16.51 23.87 11.55
C GLY A 96 -17.67 23.03 10.97
N ARG A 97 -18.63 23.67 10.28
CA ARG A 97 -19.83 23.00 9.72
C ARG A 97 -19.53 22.56 8.28
N TYR A 98 -20.14 21.45 7.88
CA TYR A 98 -20.14 21.01 6.48
C TYR A 98 -21.50 20.45 6.08
N LYS A 99 -21.75 20.47 4.77
CA LYS A 99 -22.87 19.78 4.11
C LYS A 99 -22.36 19.15 2.82
N MET A 100 -22.83 17.95 2.51
CA MET A 100 -22.48 17.30 1.26
C MET A 100 -23.64 16.42 0.77
N LYS A 101 -23.69 16.20 -0.54
CA LYS A 101 -24.52 15.17 -1.13
C LYS A 101 -23.76 13.86 -1.09
N ARG A 102 -24.15 12.98 -0.15
CA ARG A 102 -23.51 11.67 0.02
C ARG A 102 -23.83 10.78 -1.18
N ASP A 103 -22.80 10.08 -1.68
CA ASP A 103 -22.98 9.02 -2.68
C ASP A 103 -23.72 7.82 -2.07
N SER A 104 -24.54 7.15 -2.87
CA SER A 104 -25.32 5.99 -2.44
C SER A 104 -24.43 4.79 -2.05
N LEU A 105 -23.23 4.69 -2.60
CA LEU A 105 -22.25 3.62 -2.37
C LEU A 105 -21.29 3.94 -1.21
N ALA A 106 -21.38 5.14 -0.63
CA ALA A 106 -20.53 5.54 0.48
C ALA A 106 -20.73 4.65 1.71
N LYS A 107 -19.63 4.13 2.23
CA LYS A 107 -19.61 3.26 3.43
C LYS A 107 -19.21 4.02 4.68
N PHE A 108 -18.47 5.10 4.54
CA PHE A 108 -17.91 5.92 5.61
C PHE A 108 -18.14 7.39 5.34
N ILE A 109 -18.20 8.17 6.43
CA ILE A 109 -17.95 9.60 6.43
C ILE A 109 -16.70 9.82 7.25
N TYR A 110 -15.72 10.54 6.72
CA TYR A 110 -14.42 10.73 7.36
C TYR A 110 -13.85 12.12 7.03
N TYR A 111 -12.81 12.47 7.72
CA TYR A 111 -12.12 13.75 7.47
C TYR A 111 -10.62 13.55 7.29
N SER A 112 -10.00 14.39 6.49
CA SER A 112 -8.54 14.47 6.38
C SER A 112 -8.00 15.06 7.68
N VAL A 113 -7.28 14.25 8.48
CA VAL A 113 -6.81 14.67 9.80
C VAL A 113 -5.93 15.90 9.68
N PRO A 114 -6.27 17.05 10.33
CA PRO A 114 -5.47 18.27 10.24
C PRO A 114 -4.09 18.11 10.86
N ALA A 115 -3.11 18.81 10.32
CA ALA A 115 -1.72 18.71 10.79
C ALA A 115 -1.50 19.24 12.22
N ASP A 116 -2.38 20.13 12.68
CA ASP A 116 -2.38 20.75 14.01
C ASP A 116 -3.26 20.01 15.03
N CYS A 117 -3.76 18.83 14.66
CA CYS A 117 -4.57 17.97 15.52
C CYS A 117 -3.90 16.62 15.75
N GLU A 118 -4.18 16.02 16.90
CA GLU A 118 -3.81 14.63 17.16
C GLU A 118 -4.47 13.70 16.12
N VAL A 119 -3.78 12.65 15.74
CA VAL A 119 -4.41 11.55 15.01
C VAL A 119 -5.25 10.75 16.01
N PRO A 120 -6.57 10.68 15.83
CA PRO A 120 -7.41 9.85 16.68
C PRO A 120 -7.10 8.37 16.44
N THR A 121 -7.16 7.57 17.49
CA THR A 121 -6.87 6.14 17.43
C THR A 121 -8.00 5.34 18.05
N HIS A 122 -8.07 4.04 17.75
CA HIS A 122 -9.11 3.17 18.29
C HIS A 122 -9.07 3.12 19.84
N SER A 123 -7.87 3.10 20.43
CA SER A 123 -7.67 3.17 21.88
C SER A 123 -6.24 3.57 22.24
N LYS A 124 -5.94 3.65 23.52
CA LYS A 124 -4.56 3.84 24.02
C LYS A 124 -3.63 2.66 23.72
N THR A 125 -4.17 1.47 23.54
CA THR A 125 -3.43 0.22 23.26
C THR A 125 -3.56 -0.24 21.81
N ASP A 126 -4.40 0.44 21.03
CA ASP A 126 -4.56 0.24 19.59
C ASP A 126 -4.40 1.59 18.91
N ARG A 127 -3.19 1.90 18.48
CA ARG A 127 -2.80 3.18 17.87
C ARG A 127 -3.09 3.26 16.38
N THR A 128 -3.85 2.32 15.81
CA THR A 128 -4.33 2.45 14.43
C THR A 128 -5.31 3.62 14.32
N ALA A 129 -5.20 4.40 13.25
CA ALA A 129 -5.93 5.65 13.07
C ALA A 129 -7.46 5.43 12.95
N PHE A 130 -8.23 6.27 13.63
CA PHE A 130 -9.70 6.17 13.67
C PHE A 130 -10.36 7.54 13.43
N PHE A 131 -10.40 7.97 12.20
CA PHE A 131 -10.86 9.29 11.74
C PHE A 131 -12.19 9.25 10.96
N TYR A 132 -12.95 8.19 11.08
CA TYR A 132 -14.15 7.90 10.28
C TYR A 132 -15.33 7.44 11.12
N GLN A 133 -16.52 7.53 10.52
CA GLN A 133 -17.75 6.91 11.04
C GLN A 133 -18.38 6.09 9.91
N LYS A 134 -18.91 4.89 10.25
CA LYS A 134 -19.67 4.07 9.29
C LYS A 134 -20.98 4.74 8.95
N VAL A 135 -21.34 4.70 7.65
CA VAL A 135 -22.65 5.14 7.18
C VAL A 135 -23.73 4.22 7.74
N SER A 136 -24.74 4.80 8.38
CA SER A 136 -25.89 4.09 8.96
C SER A 136 -27.18 4.52 8.27
N LYS A 137 -28.13 3.59 8.14
CA LYS A 137 -29.45 3.86 7.57
C LYS A 137 -30.17 4.97 8.36
N GLY A 138 -30.67 5.98 7.66
CA GLY A 138 -31.38 7.09 8.27
C GLY A 138 -30.52 8.16 8.93
N LYS A 139 -29.25 7.90 9.22
CA LYS A 139 -28.34 8.88 9.82
C LYS A 139 -27.95 9.95 8.79
N LYS A 140 -28.22 11.21 9.10
CA LYS A 140 -27.92 12.37 8.25
C LYS A 140 -26.86 13.30 8.83
N THR A 141 -26.52 13.12 10.10
CA THR A 141 -25.56 14.00 10.80
C THR A 141 -24.35 13.18 11.28
N TYR A 142 -23.15 13.67 10.94
CA TYR A 142 -21.87 13.05 11.32
C TYR A 142 -20.97 14.15 11.90
N ASN A 143 -20.85 14.16 13.22
CA ASN A 143 -20.04 15.12 13.96
C ASN A 143 -18.75 14.45 14.42
N PHE A 144 -17.65 15.24 14.44
CA PHE A 144 -16.36 14.77 14.92
C PHE A 144 -15.80 15.76 15.95
N THR A 145 -15.13 15.20 16.96
CA THR A 145 -14.37 15.97 17.94
C THR A 145 -12.88 15.73 17.73
N LEU A 146 -12.11 16.80 17.61
CA LEU A 146 -10.68 16.78 17.37
C LEU A 146 -9.93 17.23 18.62
N THR A 147 -8.74 16.71 18.84
CA THR A 147 -7.83 17.19 19.88
C THR A 147 -6.74 18.02 19.21
N ARG A 148 -6.64 19.30 19.61
CA ARG A 148 -5.54 20.14 19.13
C ARG A 148 -4.21 19.67 19.71
N LEU A 149 -3.15 19.76 18.90
CA LEU A 149 -1.79 19.59 19.39
C LEU A 149 -1.39 20.86 20.18
N PRO A 150 -0.82 20.72 21.38
CA PRO A 150 -0.48 21.87 22.22
C PRO A 150 0.48 22.86 21.55
N GLY A 151 1.42 22.36 20.75
CA GLY A 151 2.38 23.15 19.96
C GLY A 151 1.92 23.54 18.57
N GLY A 152 0.67 23.22 18.20
CA GLY A 152 0.18 23.37 16.83
C GLY A 152 0.77 22.35 15.86
N LYS A 153 1.01 22.74 14.63
CA LYS A 153 1.50 21.85 13.56
C LYS A 153 2.95 21.40 13.78
N GLU A 154 3.17 20.09 13.80
CA GLU A 154 4.49 19.48 13.97
C GLU A 154 5.22 19.42 12.62
N ILE A 155 6.06 20.41 12.34
CA ILE A 155 6.81 20.50 11.08
C ILE A 155 8.04 19.59 11.05
N HIS A 156 8.50 19.11 12.22
CA HIS A 156 9.57 18.11 12.38
C HIS A 156 8.96 16.84 12.93
N TYR A 157 8.96 15.77 12.16
CA TYR A 157 8.43 14.48 12.62
C TYR A 157 9.10 13.31 11.89
N LYS A 158 8.92 12.11 12.45
CA LYS A 158 9.32 10.85 11.83
C LYS A 158 8.09 10.15 11.27
N MET A 159 8.25 9.58 10.06
CA MET A 159 7.31 8.64 9.47
C MET A 159 8.00 7.28 9.36
N ILE A 160 7.50 6.29 10.09
CA ILE A 160 7.95 4.90 9.97
C ILE A 160 7.06 4.24 8.92
N VAL A 161 7.69 3.69 7.88
CA VAL A 161 6.98 3.02 6.78
C VAL A 161 7.31 1.53 6.82
N ILE A 162 6.25 0.71 6.88
CA ILE A 162 6.32 -0.74 6.95
C ILE A 162 5.78 -1.29 5.64
N GLY A 163 6.62 -1.96 4.85
CA GLY A 163 6.20 -2.69 3.66
C GLY A 163 5.78 -4.11 4.02
N ASP A 164 4.73 -4.59 3.45
CA ASP A 164 4.34 -6.00 3.33
C ASP A 164 4.67 -6.89 4.55
N PRO A 165 3.99 -6.72 5.70
CA PRO A 165 4.10 -7.65 6.82
C PRO A 165 3.70 -9.07 6.45
N GLN A 166 2.72 -9.24 5.61
CA GLN A 166 2.22 -10.44 4.93
C GLN A 166 2.21 -11.68 5.83
N VAL A 167 1.69 -11.50 7.06
CA VAL A 167 1.68 -12.55 8.08
C VAL A 167 0.58 -13.58 7.84
N THR A 168 0.85 -14.83 8.21
CA THR A 168 -0.13 -15.89 8.31
C THR A 168 -0.47 -16.19 9.77
N ASN A 169 -1.54 -16.94 10.01
CA ASN A 169 -1.99 -17.23 11.38
C ASN A 169 -1.19 -18.32 12.09
N ALA A 170 -0.31 -19.01 11.37
CA ALA A 170 0.47 -20.12 11.93
C ALA A 170 1.93 -20.03 11.50
N TYR A 171 2.24 -20.55 10.35
CA TYR A 171 3.59 -20.68 9.83
C TYR A 171 3.62 -20.15 8.41
N SER A 172 4.83 -19.84 7.93
CA SER A 172 5.02 -19.49 6.53
C SER A 172 4.35 -20.56 5.63
N PRO A 173 3.67 -20.13 4.55
CA PRO A 173 2.99 -21.03 3.62
C PRO A 173 3.89 -22.08 2.99
N TYR A 174 5.19 -21.88 3.05
CA TYR A 174 6.19 -22.79 2.52
C TYR A 174 6.58 -23.91 3.50
N TYR A 175 6.10 -23.85 4.74
CA TYR A 175 6.24 -24.95 5.69
C TYR A 175 4.98 -25.79 5.71
N THR A 176 5.15 -27.10 5.59
CA THR A 176 4.04 -28.06 5.54
C THR A 176 3.47 -28.37 6.92
N SER A 177 4.25 -28.16 7.96
CA SER A 177 3.87 -28.36 9.35
C SER A 177 4.65 -27.46 10.30
N PRO A 178 4.19 -27.30 11.56
CA PRO A 178 4.95 -26.64 12.61
C PRO A 178 6.36 -27.22 12.83
N ASP A 179 6.51 -28.51 12.60
CA ASP A 179 7.80 -29.19 12.79
C ASP A 179 8.82 -28.85 11.71
N ASP A 180 8.35 -28.47 10.53
CA ASP A 180 9.20 -28.01 9.44
C ASP A 180 9.68 -26.56 9.63
N ASN A 181 9.07 -25.79 10.55
CA ASN A 181 9.47 -24.44 10.86
C ASN A 181 10.56 -24.42 11.93
N PRO A 182 11.81 -24.11 11.59
CA PRO A 182 12.93 -24.13 12.54
C PRO A 182 12.79 -23.12 13.68
N ILE A 183 12.00 -22.06 13.48
CA ILE A 183 11.81 -20.98 14.46
C ILE A 183 10.72 -21.34 15.49
N LYS A 184 9.81 -22.26 15.15
CA LYS A 184 8.68 -22.68 16.00
C LYS A 184 7.76 -21.52 16.43
N LYS A 185 7.69 -20.45 15.65
CA LYS A 185 6.85 -19.28 15.88
C LYS A 185 6.03 -18.96 14.64
N SER A 186 4.79 -18.54 14.84
CA SER A 186 3.96 -18.06 13.72
C SER A 186 4.49 -16.75 13.16
N ASP A 187 4.15 -16.45 11.91
CA ASP A 187 4.55 -15.23 11.24
C ASP A 187 4.09 -13.99 12.01
N VAL A 188 2.82 -13.98 12.46
CA VAL A 188 2.29 -12.85 13.25
C VAL A 188 2.98 -12.71 14.60
N GLU A 189 3.40 -13.81 15.21
CA GLU A 189 4.19 -13.76 16.45
C GLU A 189 5.58 -13.20 16.19
N ARG A 190 6.23 -13.58 15.12
CA ARG A 190 7.53 -13.04 14.70
C ARG A 190 7.42 -11.55 14.38
N PHE A 191 6.44 -11.14 13.59
CA PHE A 191 6.20 -9.74 13.32
C PHE A 191 6.02 -8.93 14.61
N THR A 192 5.21 -9.43 15.54
CA THR A 192 4.92 -8.76 16.83
C THR A 192 6.14 -8.66 17.72
N THR A 193 6.91 -9.76 17.86
CA THR A 193 8.01 -9.87 18.83
C THR A 193 9.37 -9.47 18.26
N GLN A 194 9.50 -9.38 16.95
CA GLN A 194 10.72 -8.96 16.26
C GLN A 194 10.54 -7.57 15.66
N THR A 195 9.84 -7.44 14.54
CA THR A 195 9.73 -6.16 13.80
C THR A 195 9.10 -5.06 14.64
N MET A 196 7.94 -5.32 15.24
CA MET A 196 7.26 -4.31 16.08
C MET A 196 8.01 -4.02 17.38
N ALA A 197 8.75 -5.00 17.92
CA ALA A 197 9.61 -4.77 19.08
C ALA A 197 10.80 -3.86 18.71
N ASP A 198 11.43 -4.08 17.57
CA ASP A 198 12.51 -3.24 17.07
C ASP A 198 12.02 -1.81 16.73
N ILE A 199 10.82 -1.67 16.19
CA ILE A 199 10.18 -0.35 15.97
C ILE A 199 10.01 0.38 17.31
N ARG A 200 9.50 -0.27 18.35
CA ARG A 200 9.38 0.34 19.69
C ARG A 200 10.74 0.77 20.24
N GLN A 201 11.78 -0.06 20.07
CA GLN A 201 13.14 0.28 20.47
C GLN A 201 13.68 1.48 19.68
N THR A 202 13.44 1.52 18.36
CA THR A 202 13.81 2.66 17.52
C THR A 202 13.13 3.94 18.00
N ILE A 203 11.81 3.91 18.25
CA ILE A 203 11.06 5.07 18.76
C ILE A 203 11.64 5.53 20.12
N SER A 204 11.89 4.60 21.04
CA SER A 204 12.42 4.93 22.37
C SER A 204 13.85 5.51 22.33
N SER A 205 14.61 5.25 21.26
CA SER A 205 15.94 5.81 21.04
C SER A 205 15.95 7.23 20.46
N LEU A 206 14.80 7.73 20.01
CA LEU A 206 14.67 9.08 19.51
C LEU A 206 14.69 10.10 20.68
N PRO A 207 15.05 11.36 20.41
CA PRO A 207 14.92 12.42 21.42
C PRO A 207 13.50 12.47 21.99
N ALA A 208 13.39 12.68 23.29
CA ALA A 208 12.09 12.76 23.97
C ALA A 208 11.18 13.80 23.31
N GLY A 209 9.92 13.46 23.11
CA GLY A 209 8.94 14.33 22.46
C GLY A 209 9.02 14.37 20.94
N THR A 210 9.89 13.58 20.29
CA THR A 210 9.91 13.47 18.83
C THR A 210 8.57 12.91 18.33
N PRO A 211 7.81 13.65 17.50
CA PRO A 211 6.58 13.14 16.91
C PRO A 211 6.89 11.99 15.95
N VAL A 212 6.19 10.86 16.13
CA VAL A 212 6.35 9.66 15.29
C VAL A 212 5.00 9.17 14.79
N TYR A 213 4.92 8.96 13.50
CA TYR A 213 3.76 8.41 12.81
C TYR A 213 4.14 7.14 12.06
N GLY A 214 3.16 6.30 11.79
CA GLY A 214 3.34 5.05 11.05
C GLY A 214 2.48 4.98 9.79
N LEU A 215 3.00 4.29 8.79
CA LEU A 215 2.31 3.98 7.56
C LEU A 215 2.60 2.53 7.17
N SER A 216 1.57 1.66 7.11
CA SER A 216 1.66 0.34 6.50
C SER A 216 1.29 0.45 5.03
N MET A 217 2.13 -0.13 4.16
CA MET A 217 1.97 -0.04 2.71
C MET A 217 1.08 -1.15 2.12
N GLY A 218 0.37 -1.90 2.97
CA GLY A 218 -0.53 -2.97 2.56
C GLY A 218 0.11 -4.36 2.59
N ASP A 219 -0.70 -5.35 2.22
CA ASP A 219 -0.38 -6.75 2.41
C ASP A 219 0.00 -7.05 3.87
N ASP A 220 -0.84 -6.57 4.78
CA ASP A 220 -0.65 -6.82 6.21
C ASP A 220 -0.84 -8.32 6.52
N VAL A 221 -1.69 -9.01 5.76
CA VAL A 221 -2.01 -10.43 5.92
C VAL A 221 -1.95 -11.18 4.60
N GLN A 222 -1.78 -12.50 4.71
CA GLN A 222 -2.02 -13.44 3.62
C GLN A 222 -2.94 -14.56 4.09
N TYR A 223 -4.12 -14.64 3.49
CA TYR A 223 -5.13 -15.65 3.85
C TYR A 223 -4.92 -16.95 3.07
N TYR A 224 -4.36 -17.96 3.73
CA TYR A 224 -4.36 -19.32 3.21
C TYR A 224 -5.57 -20.09 3.71
N GLY A 225 -6.31 -20.72 2.81
CA GLY A 225 -7.51 -21.47 3.15
C GLY A 225 -8.76 -20.61 3.42
N GLY A 226 -8.69 -19.29 3.26
CA GLY A 226 -9.82 -18.38 3.39
C GLY A 226 -9.67 -17.33 4.48
N TYR A 227 -10.68 -16.47 4.61
CA TYR A 227 -10.68 -15.37 5.57
C TYR A 227 -10.49 -15.86 7.02
N ASN A 228 -9.61 -15.20 7.75
CA ASN A 228 -9.29 -15.51 9.13
C ASN A 228 -9.41 -14.27 10.02
N ALA A 229 -10.53 -14.16 10.73
CA ALA A 229 -10.83 -13.02 11.61
C ALA A 229 -9.88 -12.93 12.83
N LYS A 230 -9.30 -14.05 13.26
CA LYS A 230 -8.31 -14.03 14.35
C LYS A 230 -7.01 -13.40 13.88
N LEU A 231 -6.51 -13.82 12.71
CA LEU A 231 -5.30 -13.28 12.11
C LEU A 231 -5.42 -11.76 11.90
N GLU A 232 -6.54 -11.32 11.34
CA GLU A 232 -6.78 -9.89 11.09
C GLU A 232 -6.79 -9.05 12.38
N ARG A 233 -7.37 -9.57 13.44
CA ARG A 233 -7.28 -8.92 14.77
C ARG A 233 -5.86 -8.91 15.32
N GLN A 234 -5.11 -9.99 15.16
CA GLN A 234 -3.74 -10.10 15.66
C GLN A 234 -2.80 -9.12 14.96
N ILE A 235 -2.89 -9.01 13.61
CA ILE A 235 -2.05 -8.05 12.88
C ILE A 235 -2.43 -6.61 13.22
N ARG A 236 -3.70 -6.28 13.33
CA ARG A 236 -4.12 -4.95 13.75
C ARG A 236 -3.60 -4.62 15.15
N GLN A 237 -3.70 -5.56 16.10
CA GLN A 237 -3.13 -5.39 17.45
C GLN A 237 -1.62 -5.18 17.41
N ALA A 238 -0.90 -5.93 16.57
CA ALA A 238 0.53 -5.78 16.40
C ALA A 238 0.88 -4.38 15.86
N LEU A 239 0.26 -3.97 14.76
CA LEU A 239 0.47 -2.66 14.15
C LEU A 239 0.13 -1.50 15.11
N GLY A 240 -0.95 -1.64 15.88
CA GLY A 240 -1.38 -0.65 16.88
C GLY A 240 -0.61 -0.68 18.20
N SER A 241 0.35 -1.59 18.38
CA SER A 241 1.01 -1.84 19.67
C SER A 241 2.17 -0.89 20.00
N SER A 242 2.58 -0.06 19.06
CA SER A 242 3.64 0.94 19.27
C SER A 242 3.05 2.30 19.64
N GLU A 243 3.89 3.26 20.02
CA GLU A 243 3.46 4.61 20.33
C GLU A 243 3.12 5.46 19.10
N MET A 244 3.55 5.04 17.92
CA MET A 244 3.23 5.73 16.67
C MET A 244 1.75 5.58 16.32
N ARG A 245 1.12 6.64 15.83
CA ARG A 245 -0.22 6.57 15.26
C ARG A 245 -0.10 6.11 13.81
N LEU A 246 -0.72 4.97 13.49
CA LEU A 246 -0.49 4.26 12.24
C LEU A 246 -1.70 4.35 11.31
N PHE A 247 -1.43 4.72 10.07
CA PHE A 247 -2.37 4.61 8.94
C PHE A 247 -2.04 3.37 8.11
N SER A 248 -3.04 2.73 7.51
CA SER A 248 -2.83 1.55 6.68
C SER A 248 -3.37 1.77 5.27
N VAL A 249 -2.56 1.44 4.28
CA VAL A 249 -2.96 1.23 2.89
C VAL A 249 -3.42 -0.23 2.77
N ILE A 250 -4.40 -0.51 1.92
CA ILE A 250 -4.82 -1.89 1.66
C ILE A 250 -4.01 -2.49 0.51
N GLY A 251 -3.50 -3.71 0.71
CA GLY A 251 -2.80 -4.47 -0.32
C GLY A 251 -3.68 -5.48 -1.05
N ASN A 252 -3.09 -6.21 -2.01
CA ASN A 252 -3.83 -7.20 -2.78
C ASN A 252 -4.12 -8.47 -1.98
N HIS A 253 -3.23 -8.92 -1.11
CA HIS A 253 -3.46 -10.07 -0.23
C HIS A 253 -4.47 -9.79 0.88
N ASP A 254 -4.60 -8.54 1.33
CA ASP A 254 -5.63 -8.13 2.30
C ASP A 254 -7.06 -8.29 1.76
N GLN A 255 -7.24 -8.23 0.44
CA GLN A 255 -8.56 -8.31 -0.20
C GLN A 255 -8.72 -9.51 -1.15
N ASP A 256 -7.66 -10.05 -1.73
CA ASP A 256 -7.58 -11.26 -2.55
C ASP A 256 -8.72 -11.37 -3.60
N GLY A 257 -9.08 -10.24 -4.21
CA GLY A 257 -10.19 -10.13 -5.16
C GLY A 257 -11.58 -10.41 -4.57
N LYS A 258 -11.70 -10.61 -3.26
CA LYS A 258 -12.93 -11.01 -2.59
C LYS A 258 -13.58 -9.84 -1.85
N ALA A 259 -14.82 -9.54 -2.20
CA ALA A 259 -15.59 -8.46 -1.56
C ALA A 259 -15.74 -8.65 -0.04
N LEU A 260 -15.76 -9.90 0.45
CA LEU A 260 -15.79 -10.21 1.88
C LEU A 260 -14.52 -9.71 2.58
N TYR A 261 -13.33 -10.04 2.07
CA TYR A 261 -12.05 -9.70 2.69
C TYR A 261 -11.87 -8.19 2.74
N ARG A 262 -12.09 -7.51 1.61
CA ARG A 262 -12.08 -6.06 1.55
C ARG A 262 -13.04 -5.43 2.57
N ARG A 263 -14.27 -5.93 2.70
CA ARG A 263 -15.23 -5.42 3.69
C ARG A 263 -14.73 -5.62 5.12
N LYS A 264 -14.07 -6.75 5.41
CA LYS A 264 -13.51 -7.05 6.72
C LYS A 264 -12.33 -6.16 7.05
N TRP A 265 -11.46 -5.92 6.09
CA TRP A 265 -10.39 -4.92 6.23
C TRP A 265 -10.97 -3.52 6.51
N GLU A 266 -11.98 -3.09 5.74
CA GLU A 266 -12.69 -1.81 5.96
C GLU A 266 -13.35 -1.72 7.35
N GLU A 267 -13.79 -2.84 7.93
CA GLU A 267 -14.33 -2.88 9.29
C GLU A 267 -13.27 -2.63 10.36
N ASN A 268 -12.01 -2.97 10.08
CA ASN A 268 -10.88 -2.85 10.98
C ASN A 268 -10.09 -1.54 10.79
N PHE A 269 -9.86 -1.12 9.56
CA PHE A 269 -9.00 0.02 9.24
C PHE A 269 -9.75 1.22 8.63
N GLY A 270 -10.99 1.07 8.21
CA GLY A 270 -11.82 2.15 7.68
C GLY A 270 -11.79 2.30 6.16
N PRO A 271 -11.86 3.54 5.63
CA PRO A 271 -11.89 3.79 4.20
C PRO A 271 -10.59 3.37 3.53
N THR A 272 -10.68 2.83 2.30
CA THR A 272 -9.52 2.43 1.50
C THR A 272 -8.90 3.56 0.70
N ASP A 273 -9.68 4.62 0.49
CA ASP A 273 -9.25 5.83 -0.22
C ASP A 273 -9.48 7.01 0.74
N PHE A 274 -8.40 7.64 1.21
CA PHE A 274 -8.48 8.72 2.21
C PHE A 274 -7.23 9.61 2.17
N SER A 275 -7.28 10.74 2.87
CA SER A 275 -6.12 11.62 3.06
C SER A 275 -5.96 12.04 4.51
N PHE A 276 -4.75 12.48 4.87
CA PHE A 276 -4.43 13.08 6.16
C PHE A 276 -3.24 14.03 6.03
N ASN A 277 -3.05 14.90 7.01
CA ASN A 277 -1.95 15.86 6.99
C ASN A 277 -1.04 15.70 8.20
N ARG A 278 0.27 15.76 7.99
CA ARG A 278 1.28 15.93 9.03
C ARG A 278 2.29 16.99 8.61
N GLY A 279 2.61 17.90 9.52
CA GLY A 279 3.46 19.04 9.17
C GLY A 279 2.92 19.79 7.94
N ASP A 280 3.78 19.98 6.95
CA ASP A 280 3.45 20.59 5.65
C ASP A 280 3.23 19.54 4.55
N VAL A 281 2.90 18.32 4.93
CA VAL A 281 2.71 17.20 3.99
C VAL A 281 1.27 16.70 4.03
N HIS A 282 0.68 16.59 2.85
CA HIS A 282 -0.61 15.98 2.60
C HIS A 282 -0.39 14.54 2.08
N TYR A 283 -0.77 13.56 2.89
CA TYR A 283 -0.71 12.15 2.53
C TYR A 283 -2.04 11.73 1.93
N VAL A 284 -1.98 11.04 0.79
CA VAL A 284 -3.15 10.49 0.11
C VAL A 284 -2.97 9.00 -0.03
N CYS A 285 -3.81 8.22 0.64
CA CYS A 285 -3.82 6.76 0.57
C CYS A 285 -4.90 6.29 -0.38
N ILE A 286 -4.54 5.42 -1.35
CA ILE A 286 -5.46 4.94 -2.39
C ILE A 286 -5.30 3.43 -2.59
N ASN A 287 -6.43 2.74 -2.64
CA ASN A 287 -6.49 1.35 -3.05
C ASN A 287 -6.31 1.22 -4.57
N ASN A 288 -5.09 0.98 -5.03
CA ASN A 288 -4.79 0.77 -6.44
C ASN A 288 -4.77 -0.71 -6.86
N CYS A 289 -5.19 -1.63 -5.99
CA CYS A 289 -5.33 -3.04 -6.33
C CYS A 289 -6.60 -3.25 -7.16
N PHE A 290 -6.42 -3.68 -8.39
CA PHE A 290 -7.49 -3.96 -9.33
C PHE A 290 -7.53 -5.44 -9.68
N PHE A 291 -8.69 -6.07 -9.50
CA PHE A 291 -8.88 -7.49 -9.82
C PHE A 291 -9.78 -7.62 -11.04
N HIS A 292 -9.28 -8.26 -12.09
CA HIS A 292 -10.08 -8.59 -13.27
C HIS A 292 -10.96 -9.81 -13.00
N ARG A 293 -12.15 -9.81 -13.59
CA ARG A 293 -13.08 -10.93 -13.48
C ARG A 293 -12.44 -12.21 -14.06
N GLY A 294 -12.45 -13.28 -13.28
CA GLY A 294 -11.91 -14.58 -13.68
C GLY A 294 -10.41 -14.76 -13.42
N MET A 295 -9.72 -13.74 -12.93
CA MET A 295 -8.35 -13.85 -12.46
C MET A 295 -8.35 -14.01 -10.93
N SER A 296 -7.63 -15.01 -10.44
CA SER A 296 -7.30 -15.11 -9.02
C SER A 296 -6.23 -14.11 -8.60
N TYR A 297 -5.71 -13.36 -9.55
CA TYR A 297 -4.62 -12.42 -9.45
C TYR A 297 -5.05 -11.02 -9.81
N TYR A 298 -4.38 -10.08 -9.21
CA TYR A 298 -4.54 -8.67 -9.50
C TYR A 298 -3.98 -8.31 -10.89
N SER A 299 -4.48 -7.23 -11.43
CA SER A 299 -3.83 -6.46 -12.48
C SER A 299 -2.75 -5.56 -11.88
N PRO A 300 -1.77 -5.09 -12.64
CA PRO A 300 -0.88 -4.02 -12.20
C PRO A 300 -1.63 -2.86 -11.56
N GLY A 301 -0.95 -2.06 -10.72
CA GLY A 301 -1.55 -0.94 -9.99
C GLY A 301 -2.38 -0.04 -10.90
N GLU A 302 -3.66 0.13 -10.58
CA GLU A 302 -4.59 0.89 -11.42
C GLU A 302 -5.60 1.67 -10.58
N LEU A 303 -6.15 2.76 -11.12
CA LEU A 303 -7.18 3.56 -10.48
C LEU A 303 -8.50 3.51 -11.24
N ARG A 304 -9.58 3.37 -10.49
CA ARG A 304 -10.94 3.50 -11.02
C ARG A 304 -11.28 4.96 -11.27
N GLU A 305 -12.14 5.21 -12.24
CA GLU A 305 -12.61 6.55 -12.59
C GLU A 305 -13.16 7.33 -11.36
N ARG A 306 -13.87 6.65 -10.47
CA ARG A 306 -14.39 7.26 -9.22
C ARG A 306 -13.27 7.72 -8.28
N GLN A 307 -12.15 6.98 -8.20
CA GLN A 307 -11.00 7.34 -7.39
C GLN A 307 -10.28 8.57 -7.96
N VAL A 308 -10.16 8.64 -9.28
CA VAL A 308 -9.62 9.82 -9.95
C VAL A 308 -10.50 11.06 -9.70
N LYS A 309 -11.83 10.91 -9.75
CA LYS A 309 -12.77 12.01 -9.44
C LYS A 309 -12.66 12.46 -8.00
N TRP A 310 -12.54 11.52 -7.05
CA TRP A 310 -12.34 11.81 -5.65
C TRP A 310 -10.99 12.52 -5.43
N LEU A 311 -9.90 11.98 -5.96
CA LEU A 311 -8.55 12.54 -5.84
C LEU A 311 -8.48 13.98 -6.37
N LYS A 312 -9.09 14.27 -7.53
CA LYS A 312 -9.16 15.63 -8.07
C LYS A 312 -9.82 16.60 -7.11
N GLN A 313 -10.88 16.20 -6.41
CA GLN A 313 -11.57 17.05 -5.42
C GLN A 313 -10.71 17.24 -4.17
N ASP A 314 -10.12 16.19 -3.63
CA ASP A 314 -9.26 16.24 -2.46
C ASP A 314 -8.06 17.16 -2.71
N LEU A 315 -7.33 16.93 -3.80
CA LEU A 315 -6.19 17.76 -4.19
C LEU A 315 -6.59 19.22 -4.53
N ALA A 316 -7.78 19.46 -5.10
CA ALA A 316 -8.26 20.83 -5.36
C ALA A 316 -8.51 21.62 -4.07
N LEU A 317 -8.88 20.92 -3.00
CA LEU A 317 -9.11 21.50 -1.67
C LEU A 317 -7.82 21.62 -0.85
N THR A 318 -6.74 20.98 -1.25
CA THR A 318 -5.45 20.99 -0.54
C THR A 318 -4.64 22.24 -0.91
N PRO A 319 -4.03 22.95 0.06
CA PRO A 319 -3.15 24.09 -0.21
C PRO A 319 -1.97 23.70 -1.11
N LYS A 320 -1.64 24.54 -2.09
CA LYS A 320 -0.66 24.23 -3.14
C LYS A 320 0.81 24.41 -2.73
N ASP A 321 1.06 24.95 -1.57
CA ASP A 321 2.37 25.07 -0.94
C ASP A 321 2.78 23.80 -0.15
N MET A 322 1.85 22.88 0.10
CA MET A 322 2.15 21.61 0.74
C MET A 322 2.90 20.64 -0.21
N LYS A 323 3.65 19.71 0.38
CA LYS A 323 4.10 18.49 -0.31
C LYS A 323 2.94 17.49 -0.36
N VAL A 324 2.85 16.69 -1.42
CA VAL A 324 1.94 15.54 -1.49
C VAL A 324 2.73 14.24 -1.49
N VAL A 325 2.38 13.32 -0.61
CA VAL A 325 2.86 11.92 -0.65
C VAL A 325 1.69 11.04 -1.02
N LEU A 326 1.74 10.47 -2.23
CA LEU A 326 0.72 9.53 -2.71
C LEU A 326 1.12 8.10 -2.32
N CYS A 327 0.30 7.47 -1.49
CA CYS A 327 0.53 6.16 -0.91
C CYS A 327 -0.43 5.13 -1.51
N TYR A 328 0.11 4.06 -2.04
CA TYR A 328 -0.63 2.96 -2.64
C TYR A 328 0.18 1.67 -2.52
N HIS A 329 -0.43 0.52 -2.79
CA HIS A 329 0.26 -0.75 -2.59
C HIS A 329 1.11 -1.17 -3.79
N ILE A 330 0.52 -1.28 -4.99
CA ILE A 330 1.17 -1.83 -6.18
C ILE A 330 1.89 -0.72 -6.95
N PRO A 331 3.21 -0.83 -7.22
CA PRO A 331 3.93 0.18 -8.01
C PRO A 331 3.28 0.44 -9.37
N PHE A 332 3.23 1.69 -9.79
CA PHE A 332 2.85 2.04 -11.16
C PHE A 332 3.94 1.69 -12.17
N THR A 333 5.19 1.56 -11.72
CA THR A 333 6.33 1.11 -12.53
C THR A 333 6.52 -0.41 -12.49
N PHE A 334 5.51 -1.17 -12.05
CA PHE A 334 5.55 -2.62 -11.93
C PHE A 334 5.99 -3.31 -13.24
N GLY A 335 6.87 -4.31 -13.11
CA GLY A 335 7.44 -5.04 -14.24
C GLY A 335 8.76 -4.47 -14.76
N ASN A 336 9.19 -3.30 -14.28
CA ASN A 336 10.56 -2.87 -14.49
C ASN A 336 11.49 -3.61 -13.54
N ALA A 337 12.62 -4.09 -14.06
CA ALA A 337 13.64 -4.68 -13.20
C ALA A 337 14.08 -3.65 -12.16
N PRO A 338 14.39 -4.05 -10.92
CA PRO A 338 14.74 -3.13 -9.83
C PRO A 338 15.96 -2.24 -10.12
N PHE A 339 16.66 -2.46 -11.22
CA PHE A 339 17.87 -1.72 -11.61
C PHE A 339 17.76 -1.05 -12.99
N SER A 340 16.58 -1.07 -13.61
CA SER A 340 16.37 -0.35 -14.88
C SER A 340 15.80 1.03 -14.60
N LYS A 341 16.40 2.07 -15.16
CA LYS A 341 15.77 3.40 -15.16
C LYS A 341 14.44 3.31 -15.89
N ALA A 342 13.38 3.82 -15.28
CA ALA A 342 12.10 3.94 -15.94
C ALA A 342 12.27 4.82 -17.20
N LYS A 343 11.60 4.45 -18.30
CA LYS A 343 11.62 5.30 -19.48
C LYS A 343 10.85 6.60 -19.21
N PRO A 344 11.28 7.71 -19.82
CA PRO A 344 10.55 8.96 -19.73
C PRO A 344 9.08 8.78 -20.13
N LEU A 345 8.18 9.31 -19.32
CA LEU A 345 6.76 9.32 -19.61
C LEU A 345 6.42 10.58 -20.42
N THR A 346 6.37 10.47 -21.75
CA THR A 346 6.21 11.63 -22.64
C THR A 346 4.76 11.99 -22.89
N ASN A 347 3.85 11.00 -22.86
CA ASN A 347 2.41 11.22 -23.00
C ASN A 347 1.60 10.08 -22.33
N ALA A 348 0.30 10.28 -22.19
CA ALA A 348 -0.61 9.34 -21.56
C ALA A 348 -0.81 8.01 -22.30
N HIS A 349 -0.29 7.88 -23.50
CA HIS A 349 -0.46 6.71 -24.37
C HIS A 349 0.82 5.85 -24.48
N GLU A 350 1.94 6.25 -23.90
CA GLU A 350 3.15 5.44 -23.83
C GLU A 350 3.08 4.41 -22.70
N GLU A 351 2.17 3.47 -22.84
CA GLU A 351 1.80 2.52 -21.79
C GLU A 351 2.67 1.27 -21.75
N GLY A 352 3.66 1.15 -22.64
CA GLY A 352 4.42 -0.10 -22.80
C GLY A 352 5.36 -0.46 -21.65
N HIS A 353 5.57 0.44 -20.69
CA HIS A 353 6.54 0.27 -19.59
C HIS A 353 5.99 0.58 -18.19
N TYR A 354 4.78 1.14 -18.09
CA TYR A 354 4.15 1.50 -16.83
C TYR A 354 2.86 0.73 -16.66
N SER A 355 2.60 0.26 -15.48
CA SER A 355 1.46 -0.59 -15.18
C SER A 355 0.10 0.15 -15.17
N SER A 356 0.10 1.46 -15.35
CA SER A 356 -1.13 2.25 -15.28
C SER A 356 -1.21 3.32 -16.35
N SER A 357 -2.26 3.24 -17.18
CA SER A 357 -2.65 4.30 -18.11
C SER A 357 -2.99 5.63 -17.42
N ARG A 358 -3.06 5.65 -16.10
CA ARG A 358 -3.40 6.83 -15.32
C ARG A 358 -2.21 7.51 -14.65
N LEU A 359 -1.01 6.94 -14.74
CA LEU A 359 0.18 7.52 -14.11
C LEU A 359 0.44 8.96 -14.58
N SER A 360 0.41 9.21 -15.89
CA SER A 360 0.54 10.56 -16.46
C SER A 360 -0.47 11.54 -15.89
N LEU A 361 -1.73 11.12 -15.76
CA LEU A 361 -2.78 11.94 -15.18
C LEU A 361 -2.49 12.23 -13.69
N LEU A 362 -2.04 11.24 -12.94
CA LEU A 362 -1.66 11.40 -11.54
C LEU A 362 -0.54 12.43 -11.40
N LEU A 363 0.54 12.24 -12.15
CA LEU A 363 1.68 13.16 -12.10
C LEU A 363 1.28 14.58 -12.49
N SER A 364 0.40 14.75 -13.49
CA SER A 364 -0.14 16.08 -13.86
C SER A 364 -0.93 16.76 -12.73
N LEU A 365 -1.64 15.96 -11.90
CA LEU A 365 -2.36 16.49 -10.74
C LEU A 365 -1.42 16.85 -9.59
N LEU A 366 -0.33 16.10 -9.42
CA LEU A 366 0.63 16.32 -8.35
C LEU A 366 1.61 17.45 -8.66
N LYS A 367 1.98 17.65 -9.90
CA LYS A 367 2.92 18.70 -10.36
C LYS A 367 2.50 20.14 -9.97
N GLN A 368 1.22 20.36 -9.66
CA GLN A 368 0.73 21.68 -9.22
C GLN A 368 1.14 22.06 -7.77
N PHE A 369 1.74 21.13 -7.01
CA PHE A 369 2.12 21.35 -5.62
C PHE A 369 3.56 21.87 -5.50
N LYS A 370 3.72 23.08 -4.98
CA LYS A 370 5.04 23.73 -4.86
C LYS A 370 5.94 23.07 -3.81
N GLY A 371 5.37 22.40 -2.82
CA GLY A 371 6.10 21.60 -1.84
C GLY A 371 6.68 20.31 -2.42
N GLY A 372 6.42 20.02 -3.70
CA GLY A 372 6.83 18.77 -4.36
C GLY A 372 5.89 17.61 -4.07
N TYR A 373 6.23 16.44 -4.56
CA TYR A 373 5.46 15.21 -4.35
C TYR A 373 6.35 13.98 -4.42
N GLU A 374 5.91 12.91 -3.77
CA GLU A 374 6.56 11.60 -3.74
C GLU A 374 5.51 10.51 -3.93
N LEU A 375 5.94 9.36 -4.44
CA LEU A 375 5.12 8.17 -4.61
C LEU A 375 5.64 7.07 -3.67
N PHE A 376 4.80 6.55 -2.79
CA PHE A 376 5.14 5.49 -1.86
C PHE A 376 4.35 4.22 -2.15
N CYS A 377 5.03 3.08 -2.29
CA CYS A 377 4.41 1.79 -2.56
C CYS A 377 5.12 0.63 -1.85
N GLY A 378 4.57 -0.59 -1.95
CA GLY A 378 5.09 -1.84 -1.43
C GLY A 378 5.06 -2.93 -2.49
N HIS A 379 4.46 -4.10 -2.18
CA HIS A 379 4.10 -5.18 -3.10
C HIS A 379 5.23 -6.01 -3.68
N THR A 380 6.31 -5.39 -4.15
CA THR A 380 7.40 -6.14 -4.82
C THR A 380 8.31 -6.85 -3.86
N HIS A 381 8.25 -6.50 -2.58
CA HIS A 381 9.16 -6.93 -1.51
C HIS A 381 10.61 -6.46 -1.70
N PHE A 382 10.90 -5.66 -2.71
CA PHE A 382 12.24 -5.13 -2.96
C PHE A 382 12.43 -3.73 -2.38
N ALA A 383 13.61 -3.45 -1.86
CA ALA A 383 14.06 -2.09 -1.64
C ALA A 383 14.42 -1.49 -3.02
N CYS A 384 13.57 -0.64 -3.54
CA CYS A 384 13.77 -0.08 -4.86
C CYS A 384 13.21 1.35 -4.96
N ASN A 385 14.00 2.25 -5.53
CA ASN A 385 13.54 3.58 -5.89
C ASN A 385 13.50 3.64 -7.43
N HIS A 386 12.33 3.93 -7.97
CA HIS A 386 12.14 4.14 -9.40
C HIS A 386 12.11 5.62 -9.71
N GLU A 387 13.08 6.08 -10.47
CA GLU A 387 13.09 7.44 -11.00
C GLU A 387 12.25 7.50 -12.27
N ILE A 388 11.21 8.31 -12.25
CA ILE A 388 10.27 8.52 -13.34
C ILE A 388 10.50 9.92 -13.90
N ASN A 389 11.00 10.04 -15.14
CA ASN A 389 11.07 11.36 -15.79
C ASN A 389 9.70 11.74 -16.35
N TYR A 390 9.10 12.78 -15.79
CA TYR A 390 7.83 13.32 -16.23
C TYR A 390 7.97 14.78 -16.63
N GLN A 391 7.85 15.06 -17.93
CA GLN A 391 7.94 16.40 -18.50
C GLN A 391 9.21 17.16 -18.05
N GLY A 392 10.34 16.45 -18.00
CA GLY A 392 11.65 17.01 -17.63
C GLY A 392 11.90 17.14 -16.13
N GLU A 393 10.98 16.67 -15.28
CA GLU A 393 11.16 16.57 -13.84
C GLU A 393 11.29 15.11 -13.42
N ASP A 394 12.24 14.83 -12.54
CA ASP A 394 12.42 13.48 -12.00
C ASP A 394 11.54 13.32 -10.75
N VAL A 395 10.73 12.27 -10.77
CA VAL A 395 9.80 11.91 -9.70
C VAL A 395 10.22 10.57 -9.14
N MET A 396 10.28 10.46 -7.82
CA MET A 396 10.67 9.23 -7.17
C MET A 396 9.44 8.40 -6.77
N GLU A 397 9.40 7.13 -7.22
CA GLU A 397 8.52 6.11 -6.68
C GLU A 397 9.33 5.21 -5.74
N HIS A 398 9.08 5.34 -4.45
CA HIS A 398 9.75 4.56 -3.40
C HIS A 398 8.99 3.25 -3.20
N CYS A 399 9.58 2.14 -3.62
CA CYS A 399 9.07 0.81 -3.36
C CYS A 399 9.75 0.25 -2.09
N HIS A 400 8.97 0.04 -1.06
CA HIS A 400 9.45 -0.34 0.26
C HIS A 400 9.65 -1.85 0.34
N ALA A 401 10.82 -2.26 0.83
CA ALA A 401 11.12 -3.66 1.10
C ALA A 401 10.16 -4.26 2.12
N ALA A 402 9.86 -5.54 1.96
CA ALA A 402 8.91 -6.23 2.81
C ALA A 402 9.44 -6.48 4.23
N ALA A 403 8.60 -6.21 5.22
CA ALA A 403 8.87 -6.55 6.61
C ALA A 403 8.87 -8.07 6.86
N CYS A 404 8.30 -8.86 5.96
CA CYS A 404 8.29 -10.33 6.02
C CYS A 404 9.59 -10.98 5.55
N GLY A 405 10.58 -10.23 5.07
CA GLY A 405 11.73 -10.82 4.42
C GLY A 405 11.31 -11.64 3.19
N ASN A 406 11.90 -12.83 2.98
CA ASN A 406 11.40 -13.74 1.96
C ASN A 406 10.19 -14.53 2.47
N ILE A 407 9.05 -13.86 2.62
CA ILE A 407 7.76 -14.45 3.05
C ILE A 407 7.93 -15.34 4.28
N TRP A 408 8.60 -14.83 5.31
CA TRP A 408 8.90 -15.48 6.59
C TRP A 408 9.73 -16.78 6.52
N GLN A 409 10.17 -17.20 5.33
CA GLN A 409 11.13 -18.31 5.16
C GLN A 409 12.55 -17.88 5.56
N SER A 410 12.88 -16.63 5.31
CA SER A 410 14.17 -16.02 5.62
C SER A 410 13.94 -14.59 6.12
N ASN A 411 14.82 -14.11 6.98
CA ASN A 411 14.87 -12.72 7.41
C ASN A 411 15.49 -11.79 6.33
N ILE A 412 15.85 -12.33 5.18
CA ILE A 412 16.41 -11.58 4.06
C ILE A 412 15.42 -11.61 2.90
N ASN A 413 15.07 -10.44 2.37
CA ASN A 413 14.30 -10.30 1.14
C ASN A 413 15.07 -10.83 -0.06
N ILE A 414 14.35 -11.18 -1.12
CA ILE A 414 14.93 -11.72 -2.36
C ILE A 414 16.04 -10.80 -2.92
N CYS A 415 15.91 -9.49 -2.76
CA CYS A 415 16.92 -8.50 -3.19
C CYS A 415 18.15 -8.43 -2.28
N GLY A 416 18.20 -9.17 -1.17
CA GLY A 416 19.30 -9.13 -0.21
C GLY A 416 19.12 -8.10 0.91
N THR A 417 18.03 -7.34 0.93
CA THR A 417 17.69 -6.42 2.03
C THR A 417 17.15 -7.25 3.22
N PRO A 418 17.61 -7.05 4.46
CA PRO A 418 17.02 -7.73 5.61
C PRO A 418 15.56 -7.34 5.78
N ASN A 419 14.75 -8.14 6.48
CA ASN A 419 13.44 -7.72 6.90
C ASN A 419 13.55 -6.49 7.81
N GLY A 420 12.62 -5.54 7.69
CA GLY A 420 12.73 -4.28 8.43
C GLY A 420 11.69 -3.25 8.01
N TYR A 421 12.06 -1.99 8.13
CA TYR A 421 11.20 -0.85 7.86
C TYR A 421 12.01 0.40 7.54
N TYR A 422 11.37 1.42 7.02
CA TYR A 422 11.99 2.71 6.71
C TYR A 422 11.66 3.74 7.78
N VAL A 423 12.60 4.65 8.03
CA VAL A 423 12.43 5.80 8.92
C VAL A 423 12.73 7.07 8.14
N TYR A 424 11.68 7.77 7.76
CA TYR A 424 11.75 9.07 7.11
C TYR A 424 11.75 10.19 8.15
N SER A 425 12.57 11.21 7.92
CA SER A 425 12.59 12.44 8.70
C SER A 425 12.04 13.57 7.84
N PHE A 426 10.93 14.15 8.25
CA PHE A 426 10.35 15.31 7.59
C PHE A 426 10.69 16.59 8.31
N VAL A 427 10.98 17.65 7.53
CA VAL A 427 11.18 19.03 7.97
C VAL A 427 10.40 19.93 7.01
N GLY A 428 9.26 20.44 7.45
CA GLY A 428 8.34 21.15 6.55
C GLY A 428 7.89 20.25 5.39
N THR A 429 8.18 20.66 4.17
CA THR A 429 7.88 19.88 2.94
C THR A 429 9.02 18.96 2.52
N SER A 430 10.16 18.98 3.20
CA SER A 430 11.35 18.22 2.79
C SER A 430 11.49 16.91 3.52
N ILE A 431 11.91 15.86 2.82
CA ILE A 431 12.47 14.65 3.40
C ILE A 431 13.95 14.96 3.67
N SER A 432 14.27 15.27 4.94
CA SER A 432 15.63 15.65 5.34
C SER A 432 16.56 14.47 5.54
N ASN A 433 16.00 13.29 5.78
CA ASN A 433 16.75 12.03 5.90
C ASN A 433 15.81 10.85 5.73
N CYS A 434 16.31 9.77 5.16
CA CYS A 434 15.68 8.47 5.14
C CYS A 434 16.74 7.40 5.36
N TYR A 435 16.44 6.42 6.21
CA TYR A 435 17.25 5.23 6.35
C TYR A 435 16.39 3.98 6.48
N TYR A 436 16.93 2.88 5.99
CA TYR A 436 16.35 1.56 6.23
C TYR A 436 16.83 1.02 7.59
N LYS A 437 15.94 0.44 8.36
CA LYS A 437 16.24 -0.22 9.62
C LYS A 437 15.93 -1.70 9.50
N GLY A 438 16.96 -2.51 9.28
CA GLY A 438 16.82 -3.96 9.41
C GLY A 438 16.44 -4.34 10.83
N THR A 439 15.49 -5.29 10.98
CA THR A 439 15.04 -5.76 12.29
C THR A 439 16.22 -6.29 13.11
N PHE A 440 16.49 -5.67 14.25
CA PHE A 440 17.65 -5.90 15.14
C PHE A 440 19.03 -5.59 14.53
N TRP A 441 19.07 -4.98 13.35
CA TRP A 441 20.32 -4.49 12.79
C TRP A 441 20.63 -3.09 13.29
N ASP A 442 21.92 -2.75 13.35
CA ASP A 442 22.31 -1.36 13.61
C ASP A 442 21.87 -0.45 12.46
N LYS A 443 21.33 0.74 12.77
CA LYS A 443 20.86 1.71 11.76
C LYS A 443 21.96 2.21 10.81
N SER A 444 23.24 2.09 11.19
CA SER A 444 24.35 2.44 10.31
C SER A 444 24.57 1.45 9.18
N LYS A 445 24.02 0.24 9.30
CA LYS A 445 24.09 -0.77 8.24
C LYS A 445 23.05 -0.47 7.17
N GLN A 446 23.47 0.25 6.14
CA GLN A 446 22.63 0.65 5.03
C GLN A 446 22.90 -0.13 3.74
N MET A 447 23.74 -1.15 3.83
CA MET A 447 24.02 -2.05 2.71
C MET A 447 24.45 -3.43 3.16
N THR A 448 24.31 -4.40 2.28
CA THR A 448 24.90 -5.73 2.37
C THR A 448 25.82 -5.99 1.20
N LEU A 449 26.90 -6.71 1.48
CA LEU A 449 27.82 -7.23 0.47
C LEU A 449 27.73 -8.74 0.47
N PHE A 450 27.54 -9.33 -0.69
CA PHE A 450 27.50 -10.79 -0.81
C PHE A 450 28.06 -11.23 -2.17
N ARG A 451 28.53 -12.47 -2.20
CA ARG A 451 28.97 -13.11 -3.43
C ARG A 451 27.73 -13.55 -4.22
N ALA A 452 27.66 -13.24 -5.49
CA ALA A 452 26.56 -13.71 -6.33
C ALA A 452 26.36 -15.22 -6.26
N GLN A 453 25.13 -15.68 -6.36
CA GLN A 453 24.74 -17.09 -6.28
C GLN A 453 25.07 -17.80 -4.95
N THR A 454 25.18 -17.06 -3.84
CA THR A 454 25.38 -17.62 -2.49
C THR A 454 24.30 -17.14 -1.55
N ASP A 455 24.03 -17.92 -0.51
CA ASP A 455 23.16 -17.52 0.58
C ASP A 455 23.92 -16.49 1.46
N PHE A 456 23.19 -15.53 2.02
CA PHE A 456 23.77 -14.49 2.85
C PHE A 456 23.78 -14.94 4.33
N ASN A 457 24.95 -15.06 4.91
CA ASN A 457 25.14 -15.46 6.32
C ASN A 457 24.33 -16.71 6.76
N GLY A 458 24.18 -17.69 5.85
CA GLY A 458 23.38 -18.89 6.09
C GLY A 458 21.87 -18.70 5.95
N GLU A 459 21.40 -17.50 5.74
CA GLU A 459 20.00 -17.20 5.44
C GLU A 459 19.69 -17.54 3.98
N LYS A 460 18.60 -18.28 3.78
CA LYS A 460 18.13 -18.59 2.42
C LYS A 460 17.44 -17.37 1.82
N TYR A 461 17.87 -16.96 0.65
CA TYR A 461 17.13 -16.03 -0.20
C TYR A 461 17.21 -16.49 -1.64
N SER A 462 16.33 -15.96 -2.49
CA SER A 462 16.26 -16.47 -3.86
C SER A 462 17.51 -16.13 -4.65
N LYS A 463 18.15 -17.14 -5.20
CA LYS A 463 19.29 -16.98 -6.13
C LYS A 463 18.84 -16.50 -7.52
N ASP A 464 17.56 -16.63 -7.82
CA ASP A 464 17.01 -16.37 -9.16
C ASP A 464 16.96 -14.89 -9.51
N TRP A 465 16.97 -14.01 -8.51
CA TRP A 465 16.95 -12.57 -8.68
C TRP A 465 18.33 -11.91 -8.67
N GLN A 466 19.37 -12.71 -8.50
CA GLN A 466 20.73 -12.18 -8.59
C GLN A 466 21.08 -11.96 -10.05
N LEU A 467 21.34 -10.71 -10.39
CA LEU A 467 21.65 -10.26 -11.75
C LEU A 467 22.88 -10.91 -12.38
N ALA A 468 23.70 -11.55 -11.56
CA ALA A 468 24.95 -12.14 -11.99
C ALA A 468 24.89 -13.65 -11.93
N ASN A 469 25.00 -14.29 -13.08
CA ASN A 469 25.15 -15.75 -13.20
C ASN A 469 26.55 -16.25 -12.84
N ASN A 470 27.43 -15.37 -12.38
CA ASN A 470 28.83 -15.70 -12.10
C ASN A 470 29.11 -15.53 -10.59
N ARG A 471 29.50 -16.62 -9.94
CA ARG A 471 29.87 -16.67 -8.51
C ARG A 471 31.10 -15.80 -8.14
N ASN A 472 31.86 -15.32 -9.11
CA ASN A 472 33.02 -14.48 -8.87
C ASN A 472 32.68 -12.98 -8.82
N ILE A 473 31.40 -12.62 -8.86
CA ILE A 473 30.93 -11.25 -8.76
C ILE A 473 30.54 -10.94 -7.32
N LEU A 474 31.02 -9.82 -6.80
CA LEU A 474 30.57 -9.22 -5.56
C LEU A 474 29.37 -8.32 -5.85
N VAL A 475 28.29 -8.54 -5.12
CA VAL A 475 27.08 -7.74 -5.21
C VAL A 475 26.97 -6.87 -3.97
N ALA A 476 26.77 -5.56 -4.16
CA ALA A 476 26.41 -4.64 -3.11
C ALA A 476 24.90 -4.31 -3.25
N ASN A 477 24.12 -4.60 -2.23
CA ASN A 477 22.74 -4.11 -2.12
C ASN A 477 22.72 -2.92 -1.17
N VAL A 478 22.43 -1.73 -1.68
CA VAL A 478 22.28 -0.50 -0.91
C VAL A 478 20.79 -0.28 -0.67
N PHE A 479 20.36 -0.30 0.60
CA PHE A 479 18.94 -0.42 0.98
C PHE A 479 18.08 0.80 0.62
N ASN A 480 18.67 1.96 0.50
CA ASN A 480 17.96 3.20 0.18
C ASN A 480 18.74 4.02 -0.85
N ALA A 481 19.26 3.35 -1.87
CA ALA A 481 19.97 4.05 -2.95
C ALA A 481 19.00 4.95 -3.72
N THR A 482 19.35 6.22 -3.80
CA THR A 482 18.89 7.12 -4.86
C THR A 482 19.97 7.13 -5.93
N SER A 483 19.61 7.03 -7.18
CA SER A 483 20.52 6.96 -8.33
C SER A 483 21.53 8.10 -8.34
#